data_d174c09414a7f0596b58a04de085cab0
#
_entry.id   d174c09414a7f0596b58a04de085cab0
#
_cell.length_a   1.000
_cell.length_b   1.000
_cell.length_c   1.000
_cell.angle_alpha   90.00
_cell.angle_beta   90.00
_cell.angle_gamma   90.00
#
_symmetry.space_group_name_H-M   'P 1'
#
loop_
_entity.id
_entity.type
_entity.pdbx_description
1 polymer ?
#
loop_
_entity_poly.entity_id
_entity_poly.type
_entity_poly.pdbx_seq_one_letter_code
_entity_poly.pdbx_strand_id
1 'polypeptide(L)'
;MSNKYAGTQTEKNLMAAFAGESEARNKYTYFASKAKKEGYEQIAALFLKTADNEKEHAKLWFKELGGIGDTAENLLHAAEGENYEWTDMYAGFAETAEAEGFKALAAKFRMVAAIEKHHEERYRALLKNVETAEVFAKSEVKVWECRNCGHIMVGTKAPELCPTCAHPKAYFEVHAENY
;
A
#
# COMPACT_ATOMS: atom_id res chain seq x y z
N MET A 1 4.44 17.78 6.85
CA MET A 1 5.53 18.81 6.66
C MET A 1 5.17 19.67 5.46
N SER A 2 5.42 21.00 5.49
CA SER A 2 5.10 21.87 4.34
C SER A 2 6.04 21.56 3.18
N ASN A 3 5.49 21.38 1.98
CA ASN A 3 6.27 21.23 0.76
C ASN A 3 6.96 22.56 0.40
N LYS A 4 8.27 22.67 0.68
CA LYS A 4 9.07 23.88 0.41
C LYS A 4 9.18 24.25 -1.09
N TYR A 5 8.75 23.37 -1.98
CA TYR A 5 8.78 23.55 -3.42
C TYR A 5 7.42 23.97 -4.02
N ALA A 6 6.40 24.16 -3.18
CA ALA A 6 5.02 24.40 -3.62
C ALA A 6 4.91 25.52 -4.67
N GLY A 7 4.24 25.23 -5.77
CA GLY A 7 4.03 26.14 -6.90
C GLY A 7 5.22 26.35 -7.84
N THR A 8 6.35 25.68 -7.61
CA THR A 8 7.56 25.84 -8.45
C THR A 8 7.65 24.83 -9.60
N GLN A 9 8.51 25.11 -10.60
CA GLN A 9 8.85 24.10 -11.61
C GLN A 9 9.59 22.90 -11.00
N THR A 10 10.34 23.10 -9.89
CA THR A 10 11.03 22.02 -9.16
C THR A 10 10.04 21.04 -8.56
N GLU A 11 8.93 21.51 -8.02
CA GLU A 11 7.85 20.61 -7.54
C GLU A 11 7.33 19.70 -8.67
N LYS A 12 7.02 20.31 -9.84
CA LYS A 12 6.56 19.53 -11.00
C LYS A 12 7.60 18.50 -11.45
N ASN A 13 8.89 18.87 -11.41
CA ASN A 13 9.97 17.95 -11.74
C ASN A 13 10.08 16.79 -10.73
N LEU A 14 9.92 17.07 -9.44
CA LEU A 14 9.90 16.03 -8.38
C LEU A 14 8.72 15.08 -8.56
N MET A 15 7.52 15.61 -8.85
CA MET A 15 6.34 14.80 -9.13
C MET A 15 6.54 13.91 -10.37
N ALA A 16 7.11 14.47 -11.45
CA ALA A 16 7.40 13.72 -12.67
C ALA A 16 8.47 12.64 -12.44
N ALA A 17 9.51 12.95 -11.66
CA ALA A 17 10.55 11.99 -11.30
C ALA A 17 9.97 10.85 -10.44
N PHE A 18 9.18 11.17 -9.40
CA PHE A 18 8.50 10.16 -8.57
C PHE A 18 7.60 9.23 -9.41
N ALA A 19 6.81 9.81 -10.34
CA ALA A 19 5.94 9.03 -11.22
C ALA A 19 6.76 8.13 -12.16
N GLY A 20 7.82 8.66 -12.79
CA GLY A 20 8.68 7.90 -13.70
C GLY A 20 9.38 6.72 -13.04
N GLU A 21 9.99 6.93 -11.87
CA GLU A 21 10.65 5.86 -11.10
C GLU A 21 9.64 4.79 -10.59
N SER A 22 8.46 5.23 -10.16
CA SER A 22 7.40 4.32 -9.73
C SER A 22 6.90 3.43 -10.88
N GLU A 23 6.75 4.00 -12.06
CA GLU A 23 6.38 3.29 -13.29
C GLU A 23 7.50 2.31 -13.72
N ALA A 24 8.76 2.75 -13.73
CA ALA A 24 9.92 1.93 -14.06
C ALA A 24 10.04 0.73 -13.14
N ARG A 25 9.90 0.92 -11.81
CA ARG A 25 9.87 -0.16 -10.82
C ARG A 25 8.87 -1.25 -11.18
N ASN A 26 7.63 -0.87 -11.49
CA ASN A 26 6.59 -1.84 -11.82
C ASN A 26 6.88 -2.54 -13.15
N LYS A 27 7.28 -1.81 -14.18
CA LYS A 27 7.65 -2.36 -15.50
C LYS A 27 8.76 -3.41 -15.38
N TYR A 28 9.83 -3.10 -14.64
CA TYR A 28 10.97 -4.02 -14.49
C TYR A 28 10.57 -5.30 -13.73
N THR A 29 9.66 -5.23 -12.77
CA THR A 29 9.10 -6.42 -12.12
C THR A 29 8.35 -7.31 -13.12
N TYR A 30 7.58 -6.70 -14.04
CA TYR A 30 6.87 -7.43 -15.10
C TYR A 30 7.83 -8.03 -16.13
N PHE A 31 8.88 -7.28 -16.51
CA PHE A 31 9.91 -7.76 -17.44
C PHE A 31 10.72 -8.91 -16.85
N ALA A 32 11.04 -8.84 -15.54
CA ALA A 32 11.68 -9.94 -14.83
C ALA A 32 10.85 -11.23 -14.88
N SER A 33 9.54 -11.12 -14.66
CA SER A 33 8.62 -12.27 -14.76
C SER A 33 8.63 -12.88 -16.17
N LYS A 34 8.70 -12.06 -17.21
CA LYS A 34 8.76 -12.53 -18.60
C LYS A 34 10.11 -13.21 -18.87
N ALA A 35 11.23 -12.57 -18.50
CA ALA A 35 12.57 -13.12 -18.69
C ALA A 35 12.72 -14.49 -17.99
N LYS A 36 12.19 -14.63 -16.78
CA LYS A 36 12.19 -15.89 -16.04
C LYS A 36 11.43 -17.00 -16.78
N LYS A 37 10.25 -16.70 -17.33
CA LYS A 37 9.46 -17.66 -18.13
C LYS A 37 10.16 -18.09 -19.41
N GLU A 38 11.08 -17.27 -19.93
CA GLU A 38 11.90 -17.57 -21.12
C GLU A 38 13.24 -18.22 -20.79
N GLY A 39 13.52 -18.48 -19.48
CA GLY A 39 14.74 -19.16 -19.04
C GLY A 39 15.95 -18.25 -18.83
N TYR A 40 15.77 -16.92 -18.83
CA TYR A 40 16.84 -15.93 -18.66
C TYR A 40 16.95 -15.49 -17.20
N GLU A 41 17.33 -16.38 -16.29
CA GLU A 41 17.38 -16.12 -14.84
C GLU A 41 18.29 -14.95 -14.46
N GLN A 42 19.46 -14.80 -15.10
CA GLN A 42 20.35 -13.67 -14.84
C GLN A 42 19.70 -12.33 -15.24
N ILE A 43 19.05 -12.27 -16.40
CA ILE A 43 18.36 -11.07 -16.86
C ILE A 43 17.19 -10.73 -15.93
N ALA A 44 16.43 -11.73 -15.50
CA ALA A 44 15.35 -11.55 -14.53
C ALA A 44 15.88 -10.99 -13.20
N ALA A 45 16.99 -11.51 -12.68
CA ALA A 45 17.61 -11.03 -11.46
C ALA A 45 18.11 -9.57 -11.59
N LEU A 46 18.66 -9.18 -12.75
CA LEU A 46 19.08 -7.80 -13.01
C LEU A 46 17.89 -6.84 -13.08
N PHE A 47 16.78 -7.22 -13.72
CA PHE A 47 15.55 -6.42 -13.70
C PHE A 47 15.02 -6.21 -12.27
N LEU A 48 14.99 -7.27 -11.45
CA LEU A 48 14.52 -7.14 -10.05
C LEU A 48 15.44 -6.25 -9.23
N LYS A 49 16.76 -6.39 -9.38
CA LYS A 49 17.73 -5.52 -8.71
C LYS A 49 17.53 -4.05 -9.11
N THR A 50 17.33 -3.78 -10.40
CA THR A 50 17.07 -2.42 -10.87
C THR A 50 15.73 -1.91 -10.34
N ALA A 51 14.65 -2.73 -10.34
CA ALA A 51 13.36 -2.36 -9.76
C ALA A 51 13.47 -1.93 -8.29
N ASP A 52 14.33 -2.61 -7.51
CA ASP A 52 14.59 -2.22 -6.11
C ASP A 52 15.35 -0.88 -6.01
N ASN A 53 16.26 -0.58 -6.95
CA ASN A 53 16.92 0.73 -7.02
C ASN A 53 15.90 1.84 -7.34
N GLU A 54 15.03 1.64 -8.34
CA GLU A 54 14.01 2.62 -8.73
C GLU A 54 13.00 2.89 -7.61
N LYS A 55 12.69 1.88 -6.78
CA LYS A 55 11.90 2.08 -5.56
C LYS A 55 12.56 3.08 -4.61
N GLU A 56 13.88 3.00 -4.40
CA GLU A 56 14.60 3.92 -3.52
C GLU A 56 14.72 5.32 -4.16
N HIS A 57 14.90 5.42 -5.48
CA HIS A 57 14.86 6.71 -6.19
C HIS A 57 13.48 7.39 -6.05
N ALA A 58 12.39 6.67 -6.31
CA ALA A 58 11.03 7.18 -6.11
C ALA A 58 10.81 7.69 -4.68
N LYS A 59 11.29 6.94 -3.67
CA LYS A 59 11.20 7.32 -2.27
C LYS A 59 11.96 8.61 -1.94
N LEU A 60 13.12 8.87 -2.59
CA LEU A 60 13.84 10.13 -2.42
C LEU A 60 12.95 11.32 -2.83
N TRP A 61 12.37 11.26 -4.01
CA TRP A 61 11.52 12.33 -4.54
C TRP A 61 10.23 12.50 -3.75
N PHE A 62 9.62 11.39 -3.35
CA PHE A 62 8.40 11.41 -2.53
C PHE A 62 8.62 12.03 -1.15
N LYS A 63 9.79 11.79 -0.52
CA LYS A 63 10.19 12.45 0.72
C LYS A 63 10.38 13.95 0.56
N GLU A 64 11.05 14.40 -0.52
CA GLU A 64 11.23 15.83 -0.82
C GLU A 64 9.88 16.56 -1.00
N LEU A 65 8.88 15.87 -1.55
CA LEU A 65 7.50 16.35 -1.67
C LEU A 65 6.73 16.36 -0.35
N GLY A 66 7.30 15.82 0.72
CA GLY A 66 6.62 15.66 2.00
C GLY A 66 5.55 14.56 2.03
N GLY A 67 5.62 13.62 1.08
CA GLY A 67 4.60 12.57 0.90
C GLY A 67 4.63 11.44 1.94
N ILE A 68 5.63 11.40 2.84
CA ILE A 68 5.71 10.39 3.90
C ILE A 68 5.57 11.09 5.25
N GLY A 69 4.44 10.92 5.89
CA GLY A 69 4.14 11.37 7.23
C GLY A 69 4.28 10.26 8.28
N ASP A 70 3.64 10.47 9.43
CA ASP A 70 3.47 9.40 10.41
C ASP A 70 2.46 8.34 9.93
N THR A 71 2.24 7.30 10.72
CA THR A 71 1.36 6.19 10.31
C THR A 71 -0.09 6.65 10.11
N ALA A 72 -0.60 7.54 10.95
CA ALA A 72 -1.97 8.05 10.83
C ALA A 72 -2.13 8.92 9.57
N GLU A 73 -1.20 9.85 9.33
CA GLU A 73 -1.15 10.66 8.12
C GLU A 73 -1.07 9.81 6.85
N ASN A 74 -0.20 8.78 6.84
CA ASN A 74 -0.05 7.89 5.70
C ASN A 74 -1.31 7.05 5.45
N LEU A 75 -1.99 6.57 6.49
CA LEU A 75 -3.27 5.85 6.37
C LEU A 75 -4.38 6.75 5.83
N LEU A 76 -4.42 8.00 6.26
CA LEU A 76 -5.37 8.97 5.72
C LEU A 76 -5.12 9.23 4.24
N HIS A 77 -3.87 9.54 3.86
CA HIS A 77 -3.50 9.78 2.46
C HIS A 77 -3.80 8.57 1.56
N ALA A 78 -3.54 7.35 2.06
CA ALA A 78 -3.88 6.13 1.34
C ALA A 78 -5.40 6.03 1.14
N ALA A 79 -6.20 6.21 2.20
CA ALA A 79 -7.66 6.16 2.11
C ALA A 79 -8.23 7.23 1.15
N GLU A 80 -7.69 8.44 1.15
CA GLU A 80 -8.10 9.51 0.23
C GLU A 80 -7.72 9.20 -1.22
N GLY A 81 -6.55 8.61 -1.45
CA GLY A 81 -6.12 8.15 -2.77
C GLY A 81 -7.07 7.09 -3.34
N GLU A 82 -7.32 6.03 -2.58
CA GLU A 82 -8.24 4.96 -2.97
C GLU A 82 -9.67 5.49 -3.20
N ASN A 83 -10.13 6.43 -2.34
CA ASN A 83 -11.42 7.09 -2.53
C ASN A 83 -11.51 7.78 -3.89
N TYR A 84 -10.52 8.61 -4.24
CA TYR A 84 -10.47 9.27 -5.55
C TYR A 84 -10.45 8.25 -6.70
N GLU A 85 -9.70 7.15 -6.55
CA GLU A 85 -9.59 6.15 -7.60
C GLU A 85 -10.94 5.49 -7.91
N TRP A 86 -11.73 5.13 -6.90
CA TRP A 86 -13.00 4.45 -7.17
C TRP A 86 -14.18 5.39 -7.42
N THR A 87 -14.20 6.61 -6.84
CA THR A 87 -15.32 7.56 -7.04
C THR A 87 -15.21 8.33 -8.36
N ASP A 88 -14.00 8.71 -8.77
CA ASP A 88 -13.76 9.64 -9.86
C ASP A 88 -12.98 8.98 -11.01
N MET A 89 -11.76 8.51 -10.74
CA MET A 89 -10.81 8.10 -11.77
C MET A 89 -11.33 6.89 -12.57
N TYR A 90 -11.56 5.76 -11.93
CA TYR A 90 -12.04 4.54 -12.60
C TYR A 90 -13.47 4.66 -13.09
N ALA A 91 -14.32 5.42 -12.39
CA ALA A 91 -15.70 5.70 -12.87
C ALA A 91 -15.64 6.41 -14.21
N GLY A 92 -14.88 7.50 -14.32
CA GLY A 92 -14.72 8.26 -15.57
C GLY A 92 -14.03 7.44 -16.69
N PHE A 93 -13.03 6.62 -16.33
CA PHE A 93 -12.37 5.74 -17.31
C PHE A 93 -13.34 4.67 -17.85
N ALA A 94 -14.20 4.12 -17.00
CA ALA A 94 -15.20 3.14 -17.43
C ALA A 94 -16.24 3.74 -18.39
N GLU A 95 -16.72 4.96 -18.10
CA GLU A 95 -17.65 5.68 -18.98
C GLU A 95 -17.01 5.98 -20.34
N THR A 96 -15.77 6.48 -20.34
CA THR A 96 -15.03 6.75 -21.58
C THR A 96 -14.83 5.48 -22.40
N ALA A 97 -14.35 4.40 -21.77
CA ALA A 97 -14.14 3.13 -22.46
C ALA A 97 -15.43 2.54 -23.03
N GLU A 98 -16.55 2.73 -22.35
CA GLU A 98 -17.86 2.29 -22.85
C GLU A 98 -18.34 3.11 -24.05
N ALA A 99 -18.17 4.43 -24.00
CA ALA A 99 -18.51 5.34 -25.11
C ALA A 99 -17.66 5.08 -26.37
N GLU A 100 -16.40 4.69 -26.18
CA GLU A 100 -15.48 4.31 -27.26
C GLU A 100 -15.65 2.86 -27.75
N GLY A 101 -16.59 2.08 -27.16
CA GLY A 101 -16.90 0.73 -27.57
C GLY A 101 -16.04 -0.37 -26.90
N PHE A 102 -15.15 -0.03 -25.97
CA PHE A 102 -14.31 -0.98 -25.23
C PHE A 102 -15.00 -1.58 -24.01
N LYS A 103 -16.15 -2.18 -24.19
CA LYS A 103 -17.03 -2.68 -23.10
C LYS A 103 -16.34 -3.62 -22.12
N ALA A 104 -15.44 -4.50 -22.61
CA ALA A 104 -14.70 -5.42 -21.74
C ALA A 104 -13.70 -4.68 -20.85
N LEU A 105 -13.11 -3.59 -21.32
CA LEU A 105 -12.21 -2.74 -20.55
C LEU A 105 -12.99 -1.89 -19.53
N ALA A 106 -14.14 -1.34 -19.94
CA ALA A 106 -15.06 -0.63 -19.03
C ALA A 106 -15.47 -1.51 -17.84
N ALA A 107 -15.82 -2.78 -18.11
CA ALA A 107 -16.12 -3.73 -17.05
C ALA A 107 -14.92 -3.97 -16.11
N LYS A 108 -13.69 -4.07 -16.63
CA LYS A 108 -12.49 -4.19 -15.81
C LYS A 108 -12.25 -2.97 -14.92
N PHE A 109 -12.41 -1.75 -15.46
CA PHE A 109 -12.29 -0.53 -14.65
C PHE A 109 -13.29 -0.53 -13.49
N ARG A 110 -14.55 -0.91 -13.70
CA ARG A 110 -15.55 -1.02 -12.63
C ARG A 110 -15.20 -2.09 -11.60
N MET A 111 -14.63 -3.22 -12.02
CA MET A 111 -14.17 -4.26 -11.08
C MET A 111 -13.00 -3.79 -10.23
N VAL A 112 -12.02 -3.08 -10.82
CA VAL A 112 -10.91 -2.49 -10.06
C VAL A 112 -11.44 -1.43 -9.11
N ALA A 113 -12.32 -0.52 -9.53
CA ALA A 113 -12.95 0.47 -8.66
C ALA A 113 -13.58 -0.17 -7.40
N ALA A 114 -14.24 -1.32 -7.55
CA ALA A 114 -14.81 -2.05 -6.40
C ALA A 114 -13.73 -2.59 -5.45
N ILE A 115 -12.53 -2.92 -5.94
CA ILE A 115 -11.39 -3.33 -5.12
C ILE A 115 -10.84 -2.12 -4.35
N GLU A 116 -10.65 -0.97 -5.01
CA GLU A 116 -10.12 0.25 -4.37
C GLU A 116 -11.05 0.78 -3.28
N LYS A 117 -12.37 0.60 -3.44
CA LYS A 117 -13.31 0.85 -2.36
C LYS A 117 -13.03 0.00 -1.10
N HIS A 118 -12.71 -1.28 -1.26
CA HIS A 118 -12.34 -2.14 -0.12
C HIS A 118 -10.98 -1.74 0.49
N HIS A 119 -10.04 -1.24 -0.33
CA HIS A 119 -8.78 -0.70 0.18
C HIS A 119 -9.03 0.55 1.03
N GLU A 120 -9.86 1.49 0.56
CA GLU A 120 -10.27 2.66 1.36
C GLU A 120 -10.90 2.26 2.70
N GLU A 121 -11.90 1.36 2.67
CA GLU A 121 -12.57 0.88 3.88
C GLU A 121 -11.56 0.29 4.89
N ARG A 122 -10.59 -0.47 4.40
CA ARG A 122 -9.50 -1.06 5.20
C ARG A 122 -8.62 0.02 5.83
N TYR A 123 -8.15 0.99 5.03
CA TYR A 123 -7.28 2.05 5.54
C TYR A 123 -7.99 2.96 6.54
N ARG A 124 -9.27 3.28 6.35
CA ARG A 124 -10.07 4.01 7.33
C ARG A 124 -10.27 3.24 8.63
N ALA A 125 -10.50 1.93 8.56
CA ALA A 125 -10.61 1.10 9.76
C ALA A 125 -9.27 1.03 10.53
N LEU A 126 -8.15 0.92 9.83
CA LEU A 126 -6.81 0.94 10.43
C LEU A 126 -6.48 2.31 11.03
N LEU A 127 -6.81 3.41 10.35
CA LEU A 127 -6.66 4.76 10.87
C LEU A 127 -7.44 4.93 12.19
N LYS A 128 -8.70 4.54 12.20
CA LYS A 128 -9.52 4.55 13.42
C LYS A 128 -8.84 3.78 14.56
N ASN A 129 -8.32 2.59 14.30
CA ASN A 129 -7.62 1.80 15.32
C ASN A 129 -6.38 2.53 15.88
N VAL A 130 -5.65 3.28 15.03
CA VAL A 130 -4.50 4.07 15.48
C VAL A 130 -4.96 5.24 16.35
N GLU A 131 -5.96 5.99 15.90
CA GLU A 131 -6.49 7.17 16.59
C GLU A 131 -7.14 6.84 17.96
N THR A 132 -7.79 5.66 18.05
CA THR A 132 -8.46 5.20 19.28
C THR A 132 -7.56 4.31 20.15
N ALA A 133 -6.29 4.12 19.80
CA ALA A 133 -5.35 3.21 20.47
C ALA A 133 -5.82 1.74 20.52
N GLU A 134 -6.60 1.33 19.52
CA GLU A 134 -7.19 -0.01 19.41
C GLU A 134 -6.37 -0.98 18.56
N VAL A 135 -5.16 -0.63 18.12
CA VAL A 135 -4.29 -1.55 17.37
C VAL A 135 -3.94 -2.78 18.21
N PHE A 136 -3.55 -2.57 19.47
CA PHE A 136 -3.11 -3.60 20.41
C PHE A 136 -4.06 -3.81 21.59
N ALA A 137 -5.23 -3.20 21.54
CA ALA A 137 -6.29 -3.34 22.52
C ALA A 137 -7.65 -3.32 21.82
N LYS A 138 -8.64 -4.05 22.35
CA LYS A 138 -10.00 -4.07 21.81
C LYS A 138 -11.00 -3.96 22.97
N SER A 139 -12.18 -3.45 22.68
CA SER A 139 -13.29 -3.41 23.64
C SER A 139 -13.78 -4.80 24.03
N GLU A 140 -13.55 -5.80 23.18
CA GLU A 140 -13.94 -7.19 23.37
C GLU A 140 -12.71 -8.09 23.50
N VAL A 141 -12.89 -9.27 24.08
CA VAL A 141 -11.89 -10.33 24.12
C VAL A 141 -11.59 -10.79 22.70
N LYS A 142 -10.32 -10.79 22.32
CA LYS A 142 -9.81 -11.28 21.04
C LYS A 142 -8.75 -12.34 21.27
N VAL A 143 -8.52 -13.15 20.24
CA VAL A 143 -7.36 -14.02 20.16
C VAL A 143 -6.23 -13.22 19.52
N TRP A 144 -5.08 -13.16 20.17
CA TRP A 144 -3.89 -12.45 19.72
C TRP A 144 -2.82 -13.44 19.32
N GLU A 145 -2.12 -13.17 18.24
CA GLU A 145 -1.01 -13.99 17.75
C GLU A 145 0.26 -13.16 17.64
N CYS A 146 1.37 -13.74 18.09
CA CYS A 146 2.69 -13.19 17.89
C CYS A 146 3.21 -13.54 16.47
N ARG A 147 3.35 -12.56 15.61
CA ARG A 147 3.81 -12.72 14.21
C ARG A 147 5.22 -13.30 14.08
N ASN A 148 6.02 -13.28 15.17
CA ASN A 148 7.36 -13.85 15.14
C ASN A 148 7.39 -15.35 15.44
N CYS A 149 6.62 -15.83 16.45
CA CYS A 149 6.74 -17.20 16.93
C CYS A 149 5.43 -17.99 16.95
N GLY A 150 4.30 -17.38 16.55
CA GLY A 150 2.99 -18.03 16.55
C GLY A 150 2.36 -18.20 17.95
N HIS A 151 2.92 -17.60 19.02
CA HIS A 151 2.32 -17.67 20.35
C HIS A 151 0.92 -17.06 20.34
N ILE A 152 -0.06 -17.84 20.80
CA ILE A 152 -1.48 -17.44 20.88
C ILE A 152 -1.84 -17.10 22.33
N MET A 153 -2.58 -16.02 22.50
CA MET A 153 -3.20 -15.66 23.79
C MET A 153 -4.57 -15.04 23.61
N VAL A 154 -5.39 -15.12 24.65
CA VAL A 154 -6.76 -14.59 24.65
C VAL A 154 -6.85 -13.44 25.66
N GLY A 155 -7.44 -12.33 25.26
CA GLY A 155 -7.62 -11.16 26.11
C GLY A 155 -8.10 -9.94 25.35
N THR A 156 -8.37 -8.85 26.06
CA THR A 156 -8.76 -7.57 25.46
C THR A 156 -7.58 -6.77 24.92
N LYS A 157 -6.34 -7.15 25.23
CA LYS A 157 -5.12 -6.48 24.77
C LYS A 157 -3.96 -7.44 24.56
N ALA A 158 -3.09 -7.10 23.62
CA ALA A 158 -1.81 -7.76 23.42
C ALA A 158 -0.87 -7.54 24.64
N PRO A 159 0.00 -8.49 24.99
CA PRO A 159 0.99 -8.31 26.05
C PRO A 159 2.09 -7.34 25.63
N GLU A 160 2.74 -6.68 26.57
CA GLU A 160 3.88 -5.78 26.28
C GLU A 160 5.08 -6.53 25.68
N LEU A 161 5.28 -7.79 26.10
CA LEU A 161 6.29 -8.71 25.58
C LEU A 161 5.68 -10.09 25.37
N CYS A 162 6.06 -10.74 24.28
CA CYS A 162 5.69 -12.12 24.03
C CYS A 162 6.32 -13.05 25.08
N PRO A 163 5.53 -13.85 25.84
CA PRO A 163 6.08 -14.72 26.88
C PRO A 163 6.94 -15.85 26.33
N THR A 164 6.82 -16.19 25.05
CA THR A 164 7.59 -17.26 24.39
C THR A 164 8.90 -16.77 23.80
N CYS A 165 8.91 -15.62 23.09
CA CYS A 165 10.09 -15.19 22.32
C CYS A 165 10.58 -13.78 22.66
N ALA A 166 9.99 -13.12 23.67
CA ALA A 166 10.35 -11.78 24.17
C ALA A 166 10.30 -10.66 23.09
N HIS A 167 9.60 -10.86 21.98
CA HIS A 167 9.35 -9.77 21.05
C HIS A 167 8.31 -8.80 21.63
N PRO A 168 8.44 -7.49 21.36
CA PRO A 168 7.52 -6.48 21.89
C PRO A 168 6.12 -6.62 21.30
N LYS A 169 5.13 -5.98 21.95
CA LYS A 169 3.71 -6.00 21.52
C LYS A 169 3.48 -5.61 20.07
N ALA A 170 4.40 -4.84 19.46
CA ALA A 170 4.35 -4.48 18.05
C ALA A 170 4.33 -5.68 17.10
N TYR A 171 4.72 -6.86 17.59
CA TYR A 171 4.65 -8.11 16.84
C TYR A 171 3.31 -8.86 17.00
N PHE A 172 2.37 -8.35 17.79
CA PHE A 172 1.06 -8.99 17.93
C PHE A 172 0.04 -8.44 16.94
N GLU A 173 -0.83 -9.32 16.49
CA GLU A 173 -2.02 -9.00 15.71
C GLU A 173 -3.21 -9.80 16.22
N VAL A 174 -4.42 -9.39 15.85
CA VAL A 174 -5.61 -10.21 16.07
C VAL A 174 -5.52 -11.42 15.15
N HIS A 175 -5.54 -12.61 15.76
CA HIS A 175 -5.48 -13.88 15.03
C HIS A 175 -6.66 -14.02 14.07
N ALA A 176 -6.38 -14.42 12.83
CA ALA A 176 -7.38 -14.67 11.80
C ALA A 176 -7.28 -16.12 11.30
N GLU A 177 -8.34 -16.88 11.45
CA GLU A 177 -8.49 -18.20 10.83
C GLU A 177 -9.14 -18.01 9.45
N ASN A 178 -8.41 -18.32 8.38
CA ASN A 178 -8.87 -18.16 7.01
C ASN A 178 -8.68 -19.42 6.13
N TYR A 179 -8.63 -20.57 6.78
CA TYR A 179 -8.44 -21.89 6.17
C TYR A 179 -9.59 -22.83 6.51
#